data_f14a3c7420c79e24458eb902bb4c119d
#
_entry.id   f14a3c7420c79e24458eb902bb4c119d
#
_cell.length_a   1.000
_cell.length_b   1.000
_cell.length_c   1.000
_cell.angle_alpha   90.00
_cell.angle_beta   90.00
_cell.angle_gamma   90.00
#
_symmetry.space_group_name_H-M   'P 1'
#
loop_
_entity.id
_entity.type
_entity.pdbx_description
1 polymer ?
#
loop_
_entity_poly.entity_id
_entity_poly.type
_entity_poly.pdbx_seq_one_letter_code
_entity_poly.pdbx_strand_id
1 'polypeptide(L)'
;VDLIAMGARAEAMYVSKFIAACGAGLFDAALNFIWDEVVVRLRDRVVRFDLAYFYDTAVPPAERQDYQTEEDLRSLSDAALIKGALKCGMLTDIGYRHLDYIREMRNWASAAHPNHASLTGFQLVAWFETCLKEVILREPEGEVLEVGRLLANLREQTIDPSDVPAIATSVDRLPSPLSSALLRSVMGLYCDPRQDVRVRDNIRLVAGQIWKAAPETARGESGLKYANFAANGDVDRKKLAHDFLDLVDGLAYLPKTDLALEIQDKIMRLESAHDGWDNFYNEPPIARQLRKYVPNTGEIPSQVNDEYVRVLVRCRVGRTSGVSLAAAPIYDDLFDLFDEPQLRAFVQTLAAPEVTSRLGDSGCASRFQQLVARLQPKAVGQGMQRVLAQIAGATPQQLTGLWNDTRFKRLVAALN
;
A
#
# COMPACT_ATOMS: atom_id res chain seq x y z
N VAL A 1 -26.96 -19.25 28.32
CA VAL A 1 -27.72 -18.11 28.88
C VAL A 1 -26.92 -17.45 30.01
N ASP A 2 -26.23 -18.23 30.81
CA ASP A 2 -25.42 -17.72 31.94
C ASP A 2 -24.16 -16.92 31.51
N LEU A 3 -23.79 -17.00 30.23
CA LEU A 3 -22.69 -16.24 29.64
C LEU A 3 -23.08 -14.78 29.33
N ILE A 4 -24.38 -14.45 29.31
CA ILE A 4 -24.86 -13.09 29.06
C ILE A 4 -25.11 -12.39 30.41
N ALA A 5 -24.34 -11.33 30.68
CA ALA A 5 -24.52 -10.52 31.90
C ALA A 5 -25.96 -10.02 32.03
N MET A 6 -26.49 -9.95 33.27
CA MET A 6 -27.90 -9.60 33.52
C MET A 6 -28.35 -8.28 32.87
N GLY A 7 -27.46 -7.27 32.76
CA GLY A 7 -27.73 -6.01 32.06
C GLY A 7 -27.84 -6.15 30.55
N ALA A 8 -27.06 -7.03 29.94
CA ALA A 8 -27.08 -7.27 28.50
C ALA A 8 -28.28 -8.12 28.03
N ARG A 9 -28.95 -8.84 28.94
CA ARG A 9 -30.13 -9.65 28.62
C ARG A 9 -31.36 -8.81 28.21
N ALA A 10 -31.51 -7.62 28.76
CA ALA A 10 -32.58 -6.71 28.37
C ALA A 10 -32.39 -6.13 26.96
N GLU A 11 -31.14 -6.02 26.54
CA GLU A 11 -30.74 -5.52 25.21
C GLU A 11 -30.69 -6.60 24.14
N ALA A 12 -30.64 -7.90 24.51
CA ALA A 12 -30.56 -9.04 23.62
C ALA A 12 -31.95 -9.66 23.36
N MET A 13 -32.85 -8.88 22.78
CA MET A 13 -34.26 -9.27 22.57
C MET A 13 -34.41 -10.53 21.72
N TYR A 14 -33.59 -10.70 20.71
CA TYR A 14 -33.64 -11.86 19.81
C TYR A 14 -33.08 -13.13 20.44
N VAL A 15 -32.17 -13.05 21.41
CA VAL A 15 -31.68 -14.22 22.15
C VAL A 15 -32.81 -14.87 22.97
N SER A 16 -33.70 -14.08 23.56
CA SER A 16 -34.88 -14.60 24.27
C SER A 16 -35.84 -15.34 23.33
N LYS A 17 -36.06 -14.80 22.14
CA LYS A 17 -36.87 -15.45 21.10
C LYS A 17 -36.21 -16.75 20.58
N PHE A 18 -34.87 -16.75 20.41
CA PHE A 18 -34.10 -17.93 20.07
C PHE A 18 -34.35 -19.08 21.07
N ILE A 19 -34.23 -18.78 22.37
CA ILE A 19 -34.44 -19.77 23.43
C ILE A 19 -35.88 -20.32 23.40
N ALA A 20 -36.87 -19.46 23.27
CA ALA A 20 -38.29 -19.87 23.19
C ALA A 20 -38.56 -20.77 21.95
N ALA A 21 -37.97 -20.41 20.81
CA ALA A 21 -38.11 -21.22 19.58
C ALA A 21 -37.44 -22.58 19.70
N CYS A 22 -36.26 -22.67 20.31
CA CYS A 22 -35.58 -23.93 20.63
C CYS A 22 -36.45 -24.81 21.55
N GLY A 23 -37.00 -24.22 22.60
CA GLY A 23 -37.89 -24.95 23.54
C GLY A 23 -39.16 -25.47 22.88
N ALA A 24 -39.65 -24.80 21.84
CA ALA A 24 -40.79 -25.26 21.04
C ALA A 24 -40.42 -26.21 19.89
N GLY A 25 -39.14 -26.54 19.67
CA GLY A 25 -38.69 -27.35 18.55
C GLY A 25 -38.70 -26.65 17.20
N LEU A 26 -38.86 -25.32 17.17
CA LEU A 26 -38.93 -24.49 15.97
C LEU A 26 -37.50 -24.03 15.57
N PHE A 27 -36.68 -24.95 15.10
CA PHE A 27 -35.25 -24.75 14.87
C PHE A 27 -34.96 -23.75 13.74
N ASP A 28 -35.76 -23.70 12.70
CA ASP A 28 -35.65 -22.73 11.61
C ASP A 28 -35.88 -21.31 12.10
N ALA A 29 -36.90 -21.11 12.96
CA ALA A 29 -37.16 -19.82 13.59
C ALA A 29 -36.07 -19.44 14.57
N ALA A 30 -35.55 -20.39 15.34
CA ALA A 30 -34.42 -20.15 16.24
C ALA A 30 -33.19 -19.63 15.50
N LEU A 31 -32.83 -20.26 14.36
CA LEU A 31 -31.70 -19.81 13.53
C LEU A 31 -31.90 -18.38 13.02
N ASN A 32 -33.11 -18.02 12.60
CA ASN A 32 -33.41 -16.66 12.17
C ASN A 32 -33.24 -15.67 13.33
N PHE A 33 -33.75 -15.96 14.53
CA PHE A 33 -33.62 -15.05 15.67
C PHE A 33 -32.18 -14.81 16.10
N ILE A 34 -31.32 -15.83 16.13
CA ILE A 34 -29.91 -15.62 16.49
C ILE A 34 -29.18 -14.83 15.40
N TRP A 35 -29.52 -15.02 14.14
CA TRP A 35 -28.94 -14.25 13.05
C TRP A 35 -29.37 -12.78 13.11
N ASP A 36 -30.62 -12.47 13.42
CA ASP A 36 -31.11 -11.12 13.60
C ASP A 36 -30.32 -10.38 14.72
N GLU A 37 -30.02 -11.08 15.83
CA GLU A 37 -29.16 -10.52 16.88
C GLU A 37 -27.75 -10.20 16.37
N VAL A 38 -27.13 -11.09 15.59
CA VAL A 38 -25.82 -10.87 14.96
C VAL A 38 -25.83 -9.63 14.08
N VAL A 39 -26.86 -9.50 13.24
CA VAL A 39 -26.99 -8.35 12.31
C VAL A 39 -27.15 -7.03 13.08
N VAL A 40 -27.98 -7.01 14.12
CA VAL A 40 -28.17 -5.81 14.96
C VAL A 40 -26.84 -5.41 15.62
N ARG A 41 -26.15 -6.37 16.26
CA ARG A 41 -24.87 -6.09 16.93
C ARG A 41 -23.77 -5.63 15.98
N LEU A 42 -23.71 -6.18 14.77
CA LEU A 42 -22.76 -5.72 13.77
C LEU A 42 -23.06 -4.31 13.28
N ARG A 43 -24.36 -3.97 13.08
CA ARG A 43 -24.76 -2.61 12.71
C ARG A 43 -24.39 -1.60 13.80
N ASP A 44 -24.66 -1.90 15.06
CA ASP A 44 -24.26 -1.07 16.19
C ASP A 44 -22.75 -0.84 16.24
N ARG A 45 -21.95 -1.87 15.93
CA ARG A 45 -20.49 -1.73 15.86
C ARG A 45 -20.06 -0.82 14.73
N VAL A 46 -20.66 -0.96 13.56
CA VAL A 46 -20.37 -0.11 12.40
C VAL A 46 -20.61 1.36 12.71
N VAL A 47 -21.74 1.67 13.36
CA VAL A 47 -22.08 3.03 13.76
C VAL A 47 -21.05 3.62 14.74
N ARG A 48 -20.59 2.80 15.70
CA ARG A 48 -19.58 3.24 16.68
C ARG A 48 -18.17 3.36 16.09
N PHE A 49 -17.90 2.70 14.98
CA PHE A 49 -16.59 2.72 14.33
C PHE A 49 -16.44 3.93 13.41
N ASP A 50 -16.99 3.86 12.21
CA ASP A 50 -17.01 4.92 11.21
C ASP A 50 -17.92 4.51 10.05
N LEU A 51 -19.09 5.11 10.01
CA LEU A 51 -20.13 4.75 9.06
C LEU A 51 -19.73 5.05 7.59
N ALA A 52 -19.11 6.21 7.37
CA ALA A 52 -18.71 6.62 6.02
C ALA A 52 -17.64 5.68 5.44
N TYR A 53 -16.64 5.35 6.26
CA TYR A 53 -15.61 4.41 5.86
C TYR A 53 -16.15 2.99 5.63
N PHE A 54 -17.06 2.55 6.51
CA PHE A 54 -17.71 1.25 6.34
C PHE A 54 -18.40 1.17 4.98
N TYR A 55 -19.16 2.18 4.60
CA TYR A 55 -19.82 2.23 3.30
C TYR A 55 -18.84 2.27 2.13
N ASP A 56 -17.76 3.04 2.23
CA ASP A 56 -16.70 3.07 1.22
C ASP A 56 -16.05 1.69 0.99
N THR A 57 -16.12 0.83 2.01
CA THR A 57 -15.52 -0.51 2.01
C THR A 57 -16.49 -1.60 1.61
N ALA A 58 -17.74 -1.49 2.02
CA ALA A 58 -18.78 -2.52 1.90
C ALA A 58 -19.65 -2.36 0.64
N VAL A 59 -19.83 -1.12 0.16
CA VAL A 59 -20.74 -0.78 -0.93
C VAL A 59 -19.97 -0.57 -2.24
N PRO A 60 -20.47 -1.09 -3.38
CA PRO A 60 -19.89 -0.79 -4.69
C PRO A 60 -19.86 0.71 -4.97
N PRO A 61 -18.82 1.23 -5.65
CA PRO A 61 -18.69 2.67 -5.93
C PRO A 61 -19.91 3.30 -6.65
N ALA A 62 -20.57 2.53 -7.51
CA ALA A 62 -21.76 2.99 -8.25
C ALA A 62 -22.97 3.26 -7.35
N GLU A 63 -23.09 2.54 -6.23
CA GLU A 63 -24.22 2.64 -5.29
C GLU A 63 -23.86 3.46 -4.04
N ARG A 64 -22.60 3.88 -3.92
CA ARG A 64 -22.07 4.52 -2.69
C ARG A 64 -22.83 5.79 -2.27
N GLN A 65 -23.32 6.56 -3.22
CA GLN A 65 -24.05 7.80 -2.94
C GLN A 65 -25.40 7.58 -2.24
N ASP A 66 -25.96 6.38 -2.32
CA ASP A 66 -27.25 6.02 -1.71
C ASP A 66 -27.09 5.61 -0.23
N TYR A 67 -25.84 5.52 0.29
CA TYR A 67 -25.51 5.09 1.64
C TYR A 67 -24.77 6.19 2.38
N GLN A 68 -25.50 6.94 3.22
CA GLN A 68 -24.95 8.10 3.96
C GLN A 68 -25.26 8.08 5.45
N THR A 69 -26.40 7.52 5.84
CA THR A 69 -26.93 7.57 7.20
C THR A 69 -26.93 6.19 7.87
N GLU A 70 -27.12 6.16 9.19
CA GLU A 70 -27.26 4.92 9.94
C GLU A 70 -28.45 4.06 9.45
N GLU A 71 -29.52 4.72 9.00
CA GLU A 71 -30.71 4.03 8.51
C GLU A 71 -30.42 3.22 7.24
N ASP A 72 -29.51 3.67 6.41
CA ASP A 72 -29.12 3.00 5.17
C ASP A 72 -28.43 1.63 5.41
N LEU A 73 -27.88 1.40 6.63
CA LEU A 73 -27.36 0.09 7.03
C LEU A 73 -28.44 -1.02 6.97
N ARG A 74 -29.71 -0.64 7.08
CA ARG A 74 -30.83 -1.61 7.04
C ARG A 74 -31.06 -2.15 5.63
N SER A 75 -30.72 -1.38 4.60
CA SER A 75 -30.85 -1.78 3.20
C SER A 75 -29.66 -2.60 2.72
N LEU A 76 -28.55 -2.60 3.48
CA LEU A 76 -27.37 -3.37 3.13
C LEU A 76 -27.62 -4.87 3.34
N SER A 77 -27.26 -5.71 2.35
CA SER A 77 -27.40 -7.14 2.48
C SER A 77 -26.52 -7.70 3.61
N ASP A 78 -26.97 -8.77 4.27
CA ASP A 78 -26.20 -9.43 5.34
C ASP A 78 -24.80 -9.86 4.86
N ALA A 79 -24.68 -10.33 3.62
CA ALA A 79 -23.38 -10.69 3.02
C ALA A 79 -22.44 -9.49 2.90
N ALA A 80 -22.95 -8.31 2.49
CA ALA A 80 -22.17 -7.11 2.41
C ALA A 80 -21.79 -6.58 3.81
N LEU A 81 -22.69 -6.69 4.78
CA LEU A 81 -22.45 -6.31 6.17
C LEU A 81 -21.30 -7.09 6.80
N ILE A 82 -21.34 -8.43 6.76
CA ILE A 82 -20.28 -9.27 7.36
C ILE A 82 -18.95 -9.13 6.61
N LYS A 83 -18.98 -9.00 5.27
CA LYS A 83 -17.79 -8.78 4.46
C LYS A 83 -17.16 -7.40 4.72
N GLY A 84 -17.98 -6.36 4.88
CA GLY A 84 -17.55 -5.04 5.28
C GLY A 84 -16.93 -5.06 6.67
N ALA A 85 -17.57 -5.72 7.64
CA ALA A 85 -17.07 -5.87 9.00
C ALA A 85 -15.70 -6.59 9.05
N LEU A 86 -15.49 -7.61 8.22
CA LEU A 86 -14.16 -8.24 8.06
C LEU A 86 -13.13 -7.24 7.55
N LYS A 87 -13.44 -6.53 6.48
CA LYS A 87 -12.51 -5.58 5.86
C LYS A 87 -12.17 -4.39 6.78
N CYS A 88 -13.08 -4.03 7.68
CA CYS A 88 -12.88 -3.02 8.72
C CYS A 88 -12.18 -3.57 9.96
N GLY A 89 -11.77 -4.83 9.99
CA GLY A 89 -11.10 -5.45 11.14
C GLY A 89 -12.01 -5.78 12.32
N MET A 90 -13.33 -5.68 12.17
CA MET A 90 -14.31 -5.98 13.22
C MET A 90 -14.55 -7.49 13.40
N LEU A 91 -14.20 -8.28 12.40
CA LEU A 91 -14.26 -9.74 12.39
C LEU A 91 -12.89 -10.30 12.01
N THR A 92 -12.55 -11.48 12.55
CA THR A 92 -11.41 -12.28 12.08
C THR A 92 -11.77 -13.01 10.79
N ASP A 93 -10.76 -13.45 10.01
CA ASP A 93 -10.98 -14.28 8.83
C ASP A 93 -11.77 -15.56 9.15
N ILE A 94 -11.46 -16.19 10.29
CA ILE A 94 -12.15 -17.40 10.75
C ILE A 94 -13.58 -17.05 11.17
N GLY A 95 -13.76 -16.00 11.94
CA GLY A 95 -15.08 -15.52 12.37
C GLY A 95 -15.99 -15.19 11.18
N TYR A 96 -15.45 -14.50 10.17
CA TYR A 96 -16.17 -14.23 8.93
C TYR A 96 -16.63 -15.51 8.22
N ARG A 97 -15.73 -16.49 8.05
CA ARG A 97 -16.08 -17.76 7.38
C ARG A 97 -17.19 -18.53 8.11
N HIS A 98 -17.12 -18.57 9.43
CA HIS A 98 -18.15 -19.19 10.25
C HIS A 98 -19.49 -18.48 10.12
N LEU A 99 -19.49 -17.14 10.22
CA LEU A 99 -20.71 -16.35 10.08
C LEU A 99 -21.31 -16.44 8.67
N ASP A 100 -20.48 -16.43 7.62
CA ASP A 100 -20.95 -16.58 6.25
C ASP A 100 -21.60 -17.95 6.02
N TYR A 101 -21.02 -19.02 6.56
CA TYR A 101 -21.62 -20.35 6.55
C TYR A 101 -22.98 -20.37 7.31
N ILE A 102 -23.06 -19.76 8.50
CA ILE A 102 -24.32 -19.69 9.25
C ILE A 102 -25.38 -18.89 8.48
N ARG A 103 -24.99 -17.79 7.83
CA ARG A 103 -25.87 -17.01 6.96
C ARG A 103 -26.43 -17.85 5.81
N GLU A 104 -25.58 -18.64 5.16
CA GLU A 104 -26.02 -19.54 4.09
C GLU A 104 -26.98 -20.60 4.62
N MET A 105 -26.67 -21.22 5.75
CA MET A 105 -27.56 -22.21 6.37
C MET A 105 -28.91 -21.63 6.79
N ARG A 106 -28.92 -20.38 7.28
CA ARG A 106 -30.18 -19.65 7.59
C ARG A 106 -30.98 -19.39 6.32
N ASN A 107 -30.37 -19.02 5.22
CA ASN A 107 -31.07 -18.82 3.96
C ASN A 107 -31.64 -20.16 3.41
N TRP A 108 -30.90 -21.24 3.58
CA TRP A 108 -31.35 -22.59 3.21
C TRP A 108 -32.51 -23.09 4.08
N ALA A 109 -32.52 -22.81 5.36
CA ALA A 109 -33.55 -23.20 6.31
C ALA A 109 -34.83 -22.37 6.21
N SER A 110 -34.83 -21.32 5.38
CA SER A 110 -35.99 -20.46 5.21
C SER A 110 -37.14 -21.21 4.51
N ALA A 111 -38.39 -20.86 4.84
CA ALA A 111 -39.60 -21.45 4.25
C ALA A 111 -39.71 -21.33 2.71
N ALA A 112 -38.88 -20.44 2.10
CA ALA A 112 -38.82 -20.29 0.65
C ALA A 112 -38.07 -21.46 -0.04
N HIS A 113 -37.31 -22.24 0.72
CA HIS A 113 -36.58 -23.42 0.25
C HIS A 113 -36.96 -24.65 1.12
N PRO A 114 -38.07 -25.34 0.83
CA PRO A 114 -38.47 -26.50 1.60
C PRO A 114 -37.38 -27.57 1.53
N ASN A 115 -36.72 -27.80 2.65
CA ASN A 115 -35.59 -28.70 2.77
C ASN A 115 -36.00 -30.10 3.14
N HIS A 116 -35.36 -31.10 2.52
CA HIS A 116 -35.42 -32.47 2.94
C HIS A 116 -34.57 -32.82 4.16
N ALA A 117 -33.70 -31.90 4.60
CA ALA A 117 -32.84 -32.06 5.77
C ALA A 117 -33.31 -31.14 6.92
N SER A 118 -33.71 -31.74 8.05
CA SER A 118 -34.07 -31.00 9.25
C SER A 118 -32.84 -30.53 10.01
N LEU A 119 -32.87 -29.29 10.49
CA LEU A 119 -31.86 -28.78 11.42
C LEU A 119 -31.90 -29.57 12.73
N THR A 120 -30.74 -29.88 13.27
CA THR A 120 -30.61 -30.55 14.58
C THR A 120 -30.34 -29.54 15.68
N GLY A 121 -30.76 -29.87 16.90
CA GLY A 121 -30.46 -29.03 18.08
C GLY A 121 -28.96 -28.87 18.32
N PHE A 122 -28.15 -29.88 18.02
CA PHE A 122 -26.68 -29.78 18.16
C PHE A 122 -26.05 -28.78 17.18
N GLN A 123 -26.53 -28.71 15.95
CA GLN A 123 -26.08 -27.68 14.98
C GLN A 123 -26.41 -26.28 15.47
N LEU A 124 -27.63 -26.08 15.97
CA LEU A 124 -28.06 -24.79 16.51
C LEU A 124 -27.23 -24.36 17.71
N VAL A 125 -26.92 -25.27 18.63
CA VAL A 125 -26.06 -24.95 19.79
C VAL A 125 -24.66 -24.55 19.34
N ALA A 126 -24.06 -25.26 18.39
CA ALA A 126 -22.75 -24.91 17.84
C ALA A 126 -22.74 -23.54 17.15
N TRP A 127 -23.77 -23.25 16.34
CA TRP A 127 -23.91 -21.95 15.66
C TRP A 127 -24.20 -20.82 16.64
N PHE A 128 -25.04 -21.06 17.64
CA PHE A 128 -25.27 -20.13 18.73
C PHE A 128 -23.99 -19.78 19.47
N GLU A 129 -23.19 -20.77 19.85
CA GLU A 129 -21.90 -20.55 20.49
C GLU A 129 -20.98 -19.70 19.62
N THR A 130 -20.94 -20.00 18.32
CA THR A 130 -20.16 -19.21 17.35
C THR A 130 -20.64 -17.76 17.28
N CYS A 131 -21.93 -17.52 17.14
CA CYS A 131 -22.50 -16.16 17.12
C CYS A 131 -22.23 -15.40 18.42
N LEU A 132 -22.30 -16.07 19.56
CA LEU A 132 -21.96 -15.48 20.86
C LEU A 132 -20.48 -15.05 20.91
N LYS A 133 -19.55 -15.94 20.56
CA LYS A 133 -18.12 -15.68 20.65
C LYS A 133 -17.63 -14.64 19.64
N GLU A 134 -18.12 -14.71 18.41
CA GLU A 134 -17.61 -13.86 17.34
C GLU A 134 -18.27 -12.47 17.31
N VAL A 135 -19.51 -12.36 17.76
CA VAL A 135 -20.27 -11.11 17.67
C VAL A 135 -20.92 -10.69 18.98
N ILE A 136 -21.80 -11.49 19.56
CA ILE A 136 -22.74 -10.98 20.56
C ILE A 136 -22.05 -10.59 21.88
N LEU A 137 -21.09 -11.40 22.35
CA LEU A 137 -20.33 -11.17 23.57
C LEU A 137 -18.97 -10.53 23.34
N ARG A 138 -18.54 -10.43 22.10
CA ARG A 138 -17.25 -9.83 21.76
C ARG A 138 -17.42 -8.33 21.76
N GLU A 139 -16.89 -7.67 22.78
CA GLU A 139 -16.75 -6.22 22.75
C GLU A 139 -15.79 -5.81 21.60
N PRO A 140 -16.02 -4.64 20.95
CA PRO A 140 -15.04 -4.09 20.03
C PRO A 140 -13.71 -3.96 20.75
N GLU A 141 -12.63 -4.46 20.13
CA GLU A 141 -11.28 -4.29 20.67
C GLU A 141 -11.00 -2.80 20.87
N GLY A 142 -10.26 -2.44 21.93
CA GLY A 142 -9.97 -1.04 22.25
C GLY A 142 -9.36 -0.31 21.06
N GLU A 143 -8.52 -1.00 20.29
CA GLU A 143 -7.87 -0.49 19.09
C GLU A 143 -8.86 -0.12 17.97
N VAL A 144 -9.97 -0.85 17.82
CA VAL A 144 -11.03 -0.51 16.85
C VAL A 144 -11.69 0.82 17.23
N LEU A 145 -11.95 1.02 18.52
CA LEU A 145 -12.52 2.29 19.01
C LEU A 145 -11.53 3.44 18.89
N GLU A 146 -10.23 3.19 19.09
CA GLU A 146 -9.17 4.19 18.89
C GLU A 146 -9.09 4.64 17.43
N VAL A 147 -9.14 3.71 16.48
CA VAL A 147 -9.17 4.03 15.04
C VAL A 147 -10.41 4.85 14.70
N GLY A 148 -11.59 4.46 15.18
CA GLY A 148 -12.83 5.22 14.98
C GLY A 148 -12.74 6.65 15.51
N ARG A 149 -12.21 6.84 16.73
CA ARG A 149 -11.99 8.17 17.33
C ARG A 149 -10.98 9.00 16.52
N LEU A 150 -9.88 8.40 16.07
CA LEU A 150 -8.91 9.10 15.24
C LEU A 150 -9.55 9.59 13.93
N LEU A 151 -10.34 8.75 13.25
CA LEU A 151 -11.03 9.15 12.02
C LEU A 151 -12.06 10.25 12.25
N ALA A 152 -12.81 10.19 13.36
CA ALA A 152 -13.74 11.26 13.76
C ALA A 152 -12.98 12.58 14.02
N ASN A 153 -11.89 12.52 14.78
CA ASN A 153 -11.08 13.71 15.09
C ASN A 153 -10.48 14.33 13.81
N LEU A 154 -10.01 13.51 12.86
CA LEU A 154 -9.50 13.99 11.56
C LEU A 154 -10.55 14.78 10.78
N ARG A 155 -11.85 14.41 10.90
CA ARG A 155 -12.96 15.08 10.21
C ARG A 155 -13.50 16.31 10.94
N GLU A 156 -13.59 16.24 12.25
CA GLU A 156 -14.39 17.19 13.05
C GLU A 156 -13.56 18.26 13.74
N GLN A 157 -12.31 17.95 14.05
CA GLN A 157 -11.42 18.81 14.83
C GLN A 157 -10.21 19.25 14.02
N THR A 158 -9.49 20.25 14.51
CA THR A 158 -8.14 20.57 14.05
C THR A 158 -7.15 19.85 14.97
N ILE A 159 -6.28 19.04 14.40
CA ILE A 159 -5.25 18.32 15.15
C ILE A 159 -4.10 19.29 15.47
N ASP A 160 -3.75 19.36 16.76
CA ASP A 160 -2.57 20.09 17.18
C ASP A 160 -1.31 19.28 16.84
N PRO A 161 -0.28 19.88 16.22
CA PRO A 161 0.98 19.20 15.97
C PRO A 161 1.63 18.56 17.20
N SER A 162 1.34 19.05 18.41
CA SER A 162 1.82 18.46 19.67
C SER A 162 1.18 17.10 19.99
N ASP A 163 0.02 16.76 19.40
CA ASP A 163 -0.67 15.49 19.60
C ASP A 163 -0.12 14.39 18.66
N VAL A 164 0.59 14.76 17.60
CA VAL A 164 1.08 13.82 16.58
C VAL A 164 1.94 12.69 17.17
N PRO A 165 2.86 12.90 18.14
CA PRO A 165 3.63 11.82 18.75
C PRO A 165 2.77 10.79 19.49
N ALA A 166 1.68 11.24 20.16
CA ALA A 166 0.75 10.34 20.85
C ALA A 166 -0.05 9.50 19.82
N ILE A 167 -0.53 10.15 18.76
CA ILE A 167 -1.21 9.48 17.63
C ILE A 167 -0.28 8.46 17.00
N ALA A 168 0.97 8.80 16.73
CA ALA A 168 1.96 7.89 16.16
C ALA A 168 2.15 6.64 17.03
N THR A 169 2.27 6.82 18.35
CA THR A 169 2.41 5.71 19.30
C THR A 169 1.20 4.78 19.29
N SER A 170 -0.02 5.31 19.17
CA SER A 170 -1.24 4.51 19.06
C SER A 170 -1.29 3.77 17.72
N VAL A 171 -0.95 4.43 16.62
CA VAL A 171 -0.94 3.84 15.27
C VAL A 171 0.09 2.70 15.15
N ASP A 172 1.27 2.84 15.76
CA ASP A 172 2.34 1.81 15.71
C ASP A 172 1.95 0.51 16.44
N ARG A 173 0.97 0.57 17.33
CA ARG A 173 0.46 -0.60 18.08
C ARG A 173 -0.68 -1.33 17.37
N LEU A 174 -1.23 -0.74 16.30
CA LEU A 174 -2.38 -1.32 15.62
C LEU A 174 -2.03 -2.66 14.96
N PRO A 175 -2.87 -3.68 15.11
CA PRO A 175 -2.79 -4.91 14.33
C PRO A 175 -2.87 -4.61 12.82
N SER A 176 -2.21 -5.43 11.99
CA SER A 176 -2.16 -5.24 10.52
C SER A 176 -3.53 -5.03 9.84
N PRO A 177 -4.62 -5.71 10.23
CA PRO A 177 -5.93 -5.43 9.64
C PRO A 177 -6.42 -4.01 9.91
N LEU A 178 -6.22 -3.50 11.14
CA LEU A 178 -6.65 -2.16 11.54
C LEU A 178 -5.77 -1.06 10.92
N SER A 179 -4.46 -1.25 10.88
CA SER A 179 -3.56 -0.30 10.21
C SER A 179 -3.82 -0.24 8.70
N SER A 180 -4.16 -1.37 8.07
CA SER A 180 -4.61 -1.41 6.67
C SER A 180 -5.92 -0.66 6.47
N ALA A 181 -6.89 -0.87 7.36
CA ALA A 181 -8.17 -0.21 7.35
C ALA A 181 -8.00 1.31 7.52
N LEU A 182 -7.18 1.73 8.48
CA LEU A 182 -6.89 3.14 8.73
C LEU A 182 -6.22 3.82 7.51
N LEU A 183 -5.24 3.17 6.87
CA LEU A 183 -4.60 3.71 5.67
C LEU A 183 -5.61 3.91 4.53
N ARG A 184 -6.49 2.92 4.28
CA ARG A 184 -7.53 3.04 3.26
C ARG A 184 -8.49 4.19 3.53
N SER A 185 -8.90 4.36 4.80
CA SER A 185 -9.80 5.46 5.24
C SER A 185 -9.18 6.81 5.00
N VAL A 186 -7.96 6.99 5.51
CA VAL A 186 -7.24 8.27 5.44
C VAL A 186 -6.97 8.65 4.00
N MET A 187 -6.54 7.71 3.14
CA MET A 187 -6.39 7.95 1.72
C MET A 187 -7.74 8.26 1.05
N GLY A 188 -8.82 7.58 1.45
CA GLY A 188 -10.17 7.85 0.96
C GLY A 188 -10.62 9.27 1.26
N LEU A 189 -10.45 9.71 2.51
CA LEU A 189 -10.75 11.07 2.95
C LEU A 189 -9.91 12.11 2.20
N TYR A 190 -8.61 11.87 2.08
CA TYR A 190 -7.70 12.79 1.39
C TYR A 190 -8.07 12.97 -0.09
N CYS A 191 -8.46 11.88 -0.75
CA CYS A 191 -8.79 11.86 -2.17
C CYS A 191 -10.23 12.32 -2.49
N ASP A 192 -11.09 12.59 -1.50
CA ASP A 192 -12.44 13.12 -1.75
C ASP A 192 -12.37 14.65 -1.98
N PRO A 193 -12.67 15.14 -3.20
CA PRO A 193 -12.64 16.59 -3.50
C PRO A 193 -13.59 17.42 -2.64
N ARG A 194 -14.65 16.79 -2.08
CA ARG A 194 -15.67 17.46 -1.27
C ARG A 194 -15.23 17.69 0.17
N GLN A 195 -14.13 17.04 0.60
CA GLN A 195 -13.62 17.21 1.95
C GLN A 195 -13.04 18.60 2.17
N ASP A 196 -13.24 19.12 3.39
CA ASP A 196 -12.66 20.37 3.83
C ASP A 196 -11.12 20.32 3.76
N VAL A 197 -10.50 21.47 3.48
CA VAL A 197 -9.04 21.62 3.45
C VAL A 197 -8.45 21.23 4.81
N ARG A 198 -9.10 21.58 5.92
CA ARG A 198 -8.69 21.20 7.27
C ARG A 198 -8.51 19.68 7.44
N VAL A 199 -9.42 18.86 6.87
CA VAL A 199 -9.30 17.40 6.93
C VAL A 199 -8.02 16.94 6.25
N ARG A 200 -7.71 17.49 5.08
CA ARG A 200 -6.45 17.19 4.37
C ARG A 200 -5.22 17.67 5.13
N ASP A 201 -5.30 18.84 5.78
CA ASP A 201 -4.21 19.36 6.61
C ASP A 201 -3.96 18.48 7.83
N ASN A 202 -5.01 18.02 8.51
CA ASN A 202 -4.91 17.04 9.58
C ASN A 202 -4.25 15.74 9.10
N ILE A 203 -4.67 15.24 7.94
CA ILE A 203 -4.11 14.01 7.36
C ILE A 203 -2.62 14.19 7.05
N ARG A 204 -2.19 15.34 6.53
CA ARG A 204 -0.78 15.62 6.27
C ARG A 204 0.11 15.46 7.50
N LEU A 205 -0.41 15.75 8.69
CA LEU A 205 0.34 15.60 9.94
C LEU A 205 0.58 14.14 10.33
N VAL A 206 -0.35 13.24 10.01
CA VAL A 206 -0.33 11.85 10.51
C VAL A 206 -0.11 10.79 9.44
N ALA A 207 -0.29 11.13 8.16
CA ALA A 207 -0.25 10.18 7.05
C ALA A 207 1.05 9.36 6.97
N GLY A 208 2.19 10.01 7.22
CA GLY A 208 3.50 9.34 7.18
C GLY A 208 3.64 8.23 8.23
N GLN A 209 3.07 8.40 9.42
CA GLN A 209 3.08 7.36 10.47
C GLN A 209 2.10 6.22 10.13
N ILE A 210 0.91 6.56 9.67
CA ILE A 210 -0.10 5.58 9.23
C ILE A 210 0.45 4.73 8.09
N TRP A 211 1.15 5.37 7.13
CA TRP A 211 1.81 4.67 6.03
C TRP A 211 2.87 3.69 6.50
N LYS A 212 3.73 4.09 7.46
CA LYS A 212 4.79 3.23 8.02
C LYS A 212 4.22 2.03 8.77
N ALA A 213 3.15 2.23 9.53
CA ALA A 213 2.50 1.16 10.30
C ALA A 213 1.69 0.19 9.42
N ALA A 214 1.28 0.62 8.22
CA ALA A 214 0.50 -0.21 7.31
C ALA A 214 1.37 -1.30 6.65
N PRO A 215 0.85 -2.52 6.44
CA PRO A 215 1.57 -3.59 5.74
C PRO A 215 1.74 -3.27 4.24
N GLU A 216 2.71 -3.92 3.62
CA GLU A 216 3.07 -3.74 2.21
C GLU A 216 1.87 -3.91 1.25
N THR A 217 1.01 -4.88 1.55
CA THR A 217 -0.21 -5.12 0.77
C THR A 217 -1.15 -3.90 0.75
N ALA A 218 -1.35 -3.24 1.89
CA ALA A 218 -2.18 -2.05 1.98
C ALA A 218 -1.56 -0.84 1.27
N ARG A 219 -0.23 -0.71 1.30
CA ARG A 219 0.49 0.31 0.53
C ARG A 219 0.32 0.07 -0.96
N GLY A 220 0.45 -1.18 -1.43
CA GLY A 220 0.18 -1.55 -2.82
C GLY A 220 -1.25 -1.25 -3.27
N GLU A 221 -2.25 -1.47 -2.42
CA GLU A 221 -3.65 -1.10 -2.70
C GLU A 221 -3.83 0.41 -2.94
N SER A 222 -3.00 1.26 -2.32
CA SER A 222 -3.03 2.71 -2.56
C SER A 222 -2.64 3.06 -4.00
N GLY A 223 -1.64 2.37 -4.56
CA GLY A 223 -1.30 2.50 -5.98
C GLY A 223 -2.42 2.02 -6.91
N LEU A 224 -3.09 0.91 -6.56
CA LEU A 224 -4.26 0.42 -7.31
C LEU A 224 -5.43 1.41 -7.24
N LYS A 225 -5.63 2.09 -6.11
CA LYS A 225 -6.67 3.12 -5.98
C LYS A 225 -6.40 4.32 -6.91
N TYR A 226 -5.14 4.77 -7.00
CA TYR A 226 -4.73 5.76 -8.01
C TYR A 226 -5.05 5.28 -9.44
N ALA A 227 -4.68 4.03 -9.77
CA ALA A 227 -4.96 3.45 -11.08
C ALA A 227 -6.45 3.44 -11.41
N ASN A 228 -7.31 3.11 -10.44
CA ASN A 228 -8.77 3.12 -10.61
C ASN A 228 -9.30 4.52 -10.90
N PHE A 229 -8.82 5.56 -10.21
CA PHE A 229 -9.21 6.93 -10.52
C PHE A 229 -8.78 7.35 -11.94
N ALA A 230 -7.56 6.95 -12.34
CA ALA A 230 -7.08 7.21 -13.70
C ALA A 230 -7.94 6.52 -14.77
N ALA A 231 -8.27 5.23 -14.56
CA ALA A 231 -9.09 4.45 -15.50
C ALA A 231 -10.52 4.97 -15.62
N ASN A 232 -11.09 5.53 -14.55
CA ASN A 232 -12.43 6.11 -14.53
C ASN A 232 -12.48 7.56 -15.02
N GLY A 233 -11.34 8.16 -15.39
CA GLY A 233 -11.26 9.56 -15.82
C GLY A 233 -11.51 10.58 -14.70
N ASP A 234 -11.41 10.18 -13.44
CA ASP A 234 -11.58 11.05 -12.27
C ASP A 234 -10.29 11.84 -12.00
N VAL A 235 -10.16 12.96 -12.72
CA VAL A 235 -8.94 13.78 -12.73
C VAL A 235 -8.63 14.36 -11.36
N ASP A 236 -9.65 14.82 -10.62
CA ASP A 236 -9.46 15.46 -9.32
C ASP A 236 -8.99 14.44 -8.28
N ARG A 237 -9.65 13.28 -8.20
CA ARG A 237 -9.23 12.22 -7.29
C ARG A 237 -7.88 11.61 -7.68
N LYS A 238 -7.58 11.46 -8.96
CA LYS A 238 -6.27 11.03 -9.45
C LYS A 238 -5.17 11.96 -8.94
N LYS A 239 -5.38 13.30 -9.08
CA LYS A 239 -4.43 14.29 -8.58
C LYS A 239 -4.24 14.20 -7.08
N LEU A 240 -5.32 14.15 -6.31
CA LEU A 240 -5.25 14.03 -4.85
C LEU A 240 -4.57 12.72 -4.42
N ALA A 241 -4.80 11.61 -5.13
CA ALA A 241 -4.13 10.35 -4.85
C ALA A 241 -2.62 10.42 -5.14
N HIS A 242 -2.21 11.11 -6.21
CA HIS A 242 -0.80 11.38 -6.48
C HIS A 242 -0.18 12.23 -5.36
N ASP A 243 -0.85 13.32 -4.96
CA ASP A 243 -0.40 14.19 -3.88
C ASP A 243 -0.28 13.44 -2.54
N PHE A 244 -1.20 12.51 -2.26
CA PHE A 244 -1.12 11.65 -1.08
C PHE A 244 0.07 10.70 -1.14
N LEU A 245 0.31 10.04 -2.28
CA LEU A 245 1.45 9.15 -2.46
C LEU A 245 2.78 9.92 -2.36
N ASP A 246 2.86 11.14 -2.89
CA ASP A 246 4.05 12.00 -2.72
C ASP A 246 4.28 12.38 -1.25
N LEU A 247 3.21 12.68 -0.52
CA LEU A 247 3.26 13.03 0.89
C LEU A 247 3.86 11.92 1.77
N VAL A 248 3.57 10.66 1.45
CA VAL A 248 4.00 9.49 2.25
C VAL A 248 5.22 8.76 1.67
N ASP A 249 5.90 9.36 0.69
CA ASP A 249 6.99 8.73 -0.08
C ASP A 249 6.57 7.40 -0.74
N GLY A 250 5.31 7.33 -1.18
CA GLY A 250 4.67 6.15 -1.77
C GLY A 250 4.57 6.17 -3.31
N LEU A 251 5.24 7.10 -4.01
CA LEU A 251 5.16 7.23 -5.48
C LEU A 251 5.67 5.99 -6.22
N ALA A 252 6.54 5.20 -5.60
CA ALA A 252 7.00 3.91 -6.14
C ALA A 252 5.88 2.86 -6.30
N TYR A 253 4.71 3.06 -5.67
CA TYR A 253 3.53 2.18 -5.80
C TYR A 253 2.61 2.56 -6.97
N LEU A 254 2.95 3.58 -7.75
CA LEU A 254 2.21 3.92 -8.98
C LEU A 254 2.20 2.72 -9.96
N PRO A 255 1.17 2.61 -10.83
CA PRO A 255 1.15 1.61 -11.90
C PRO A 255 2.43 1.66 -12.74
N LYS A 256 2.92 0.50 -13.20
CA LYS A 256 4.19 0.40 -13.95
C LYS A 256 4.27 1.35 -15.16
N THR A 257 3.14 1.60 -15.83
CA THR A 257 3.08 2.55 -16.97
C THR A 257 3.25 4.00 -16.52
N ASP A 258 2.53 4.42 -15.48
CA ASP A 258 2.65 5.78 -14.94
C ASP A 258 4.04 5.98 -14.32
N LEU A 259 4.54 4.97 -13.60
CA LEU A 259 5.88 4.98 -13.02
C LEU A 259 6.97 5.12 -14.08
N ALA A 260 6.84 4.43 -15.23
CA ALA A 260 7.78 4.56 -16.34
C ALA A 260 7.80 5.98 -16.91
N LEU A 261 6.63 6.59 -17.10
CA LEU A 261 6.51 7.96 -17.61
C LEU A 261 7.11 8.99 -16.64
N GLU A 262 6.86 8.83 -15.35
CA GLU A 262 7.41 9.73 -14.33
C GLU A 262 8.94 9.59 -14.22
N ILE A 263 9.47 8.37 -14.18
CA ILE A 263 10.91 8.13 -14.20
C ILE A 263 11.52 8.72 -15.46
N GLN A 264 10.92 8.50 -16.64
CA GLN A 264 11.38 9.05 -17.92
C GLN A 264 11.44 10.59 -17.88
N ASP A 265 10.41 11.27 -17.36
CA ASP A 265 10.42 12.72 -17.19
C ASP A 265 11.58 13.18 -16.30
N LYS A 266 11.78 12.48 -15.15
CA LYS A 266 12.83 12.87 -14.21
C LYS A 266 14.24 12.65 -14.76
N ILE A 267 14.49 11.54 -15.47
CA ILE A 267 15.81 11.29 -16.08
C ILE A 267 16.10 12.26 -17.22
N MET A 268 15.11 12.64 -18.06
CA MET A 268 15.29 13.65 -19.10
C MET A 268 15.62 15.03 -18.48
N ARG A 269 14.91 15.41 -17.43
CA ARG A 269 15.20 16.68 -16.70
C ARG A 269 16.57 16.64 -16.04
N LEU A 270 16.93 15.49 -15.45
CA LEU A 270 18.24 15.31 -14.80
C LEU A 270 19.36 15.43 -15.83
N GLU A 271 19.22 14.80 -17.00
CA GLU A 271 20.18 14.90 -18.08
C GLU A 271 20.30 16.33 -18.58
N SER A 272 19.19 17.03 -18.79
CA SER A 272 19.18 18.45 -19.18
C SER A 272 19.86 19.33 -18.14
N ALA A 273 19.57 19.11 -16.84
CA ALA A 273 20.21 19.83 -15.75
C ALA A 273 21.71 19.55 -15.69
N HIS A 274 22.11 18.29 -15.88
CA HIS A 274 23.49 17.87 -15.89
C HIS A 274 24.28 18.52 -17.03
N ASP A 275 23.67 18.66 -18.21
CA ASP A 275 24.30 19.31 -19.38
C ASP A 275 24.24 20.85 -19.30
N GLY A 276 23.41 21.40 -18.41
CA GLY A 276 23.27 22.85 -18.18
C GLY A 276 24.48 23.51 -17.50
N TRP A 277 24.42 24.85 -17.38
CA TRP A 277 25.50 25.66 -16.79
C TRP A 277 25.61 25.46 -15.28
N ASP A 278 24.49 25.52 -14.56
CA ASP A 278 24.42 25.44 -13.09
C ASP A 278 24.08 24.01 -12.60
N ASN A 279 24.69 22.99 -13.21
CA ASN A 279 24.37 21.59 -12.92
C ASN A 279 24.52 21.21 -11.45
N PHE A 280 25.51 21.76 -10.72
CA PHE A 280 25.72 21.46 -9.30
C PHE A 280 24.55 21.85 -8.41
N TYR A 281 23.79 22.88 -8.80
CA TYR A 281 22.61 23.36 -8.08
C TYR A 281 21.30 22.76 -8.60
N ASN A 282 21.23 22.47 -9.90
CA ASN A 282 20.00 22.03 -10.56
C ASN A 282 19.79 20.49 -10.47
N GLU A 283 20.85 19.69 -10.38
CA GLU A 283 20.74 18.23 -10.26
C GLU A 283 20.11 17.76 -8.92
N PRO A 284 20.48 18.28 -7.72
CA PRO A 284 20.04 17.72 -6.45
C PRO A 284 18.51 17.69 -6.25
N PRO A 285 17.73 18.73 -6.59
CA PRO A 285 16.29 18.67 -6.43
C PRO A 285 15.64 17.63 -7.35
N ILE A 286 16.15 17.47 -8.58
CA ILE A 286 15.63 16.49 -9.54
C ILE A 286 16.00 15.07 -9.12
N ALA A 287 17.24 14.86 -8.66
CA ALA A 287 17.68 13.56 -8.14
C ALA A 287 16.85 13.12 -6.94
N ARG A 288 16.53 14.03 -6.00
CA ARG A 288 15.62 13.73 -4.88
C ARG A 288 14.22 13.36 -5.36
N GLN A 289 13.68 14.03 -6.37
CA GLN A 289 12.39 13.67 -6.95
C GLN A 289 12.46 12.29 -7.61
N LEU A 290 13.50 12.01 -8.40
CA LEU A 290 13.67 10.69 -9.02
C LEU A 290 13.70 9.57 -7.98
N ARG A 291 14.41 9.77 -6.86
CA ARG A 291 14.50 8.77 -5.77
C ARG A 291 13.15 8.35 -5.22
N LYS A 292 12.16 9.25 -5.18
CA LYS A 292 10.80 8.95 -4.69
C LYS A 292 10.04 7.94 -5.55
N TYR A 293 10.38 7.83 -6.85
CA TYR A 293 9.76 6.90 -7.78
C TYR A 293 10.46 5.53 -7.82
N VAL A 294 11.65 5.41 -7.22
CA VAL A 294 12.38 4.14 -7.18
C VAL A 294 12.09 3.41 -5.88
N PRO A 295 11.48 2.21 -5.91
CA PRO A 295 11.20 1.43 -4.72
C PRO A 295 12.50 0.97 -4.04
N ASN A 296 12.42 0.67 -2.74
CA ASN A 296 13.58 0.18 -2.00
C ASN A 296 14.08 -1.20 -2.47
N THR A 297 13.28 -1.92 -3.25
CA THR A 297 13.69 -3.14 -3.95
C THR A 297 14.60 -2.85 -5.15
N GLY A 298 14.62 -1.63 -5.65
CA GLY A 298 15.36 -1.22 -6.86
C GLY A 298 14.63 -1.55 -8.16
N GLU A 299 13.56 -2.33 -8.14
CA GLU A 299 12.85 -2.75 -9.35
C GLU A 299 12.15 -1.55 -10.01
N ILE A 300 12.54 -1.23 -11.24
CA ILE A 300 11.92 -0.19 -12.07
C ILE A 300 11.35 -0.80 -13.37
N PRO A 301 10.44 -0.11 -14.07
CA PRO A 301 9.94 -0.57 -15.36
C PRO A 301 11.07 -0.77 -16.37
N SER A 302 11.07 -1.95 -17.04
CA SER A 302 12.14 -2.33 -17.98
C SER A 302 12.30 -1.36 -19.15
N GLN A 303 11.24 -0.65 -19.53
CA GLN A 303 11.25 0.30 -20.65
C GLN A 303 12.19 1.50 -20.42
N VAL A 304 12.43 1.87 -19.15
CA VAL A 304 13.27 3.02 -18.78
C VAL A 304 14.62 2.60 -18.20
N ASN A 305 14.86 1.30 -18.02
CA ASN A 305 16.02 0.77 -17.31
C ASN A 305 17.36 1.27 -17.86
N ASP A 306 17.58 1.11 -19.16
CA ASP A 306 18.88 1.39 -19.76
C ASP A 306 19.20 2.89 -19.76
N GLU A 307 18.18 3.71 -20.01
CA GLU A 307 18.33 5.17 -19.99
C GLU A 307 18.49 5.71 -18.58
N TYR A 308 17.77 5.17 -17.63
CA TYR A 308 17.91 5.46 -16.20
C TYR A 308 19.35 5.21 -15.73
N VAL A 309 19.90 4.03 -16.02
CA VAL A 309 21.26 3.69 -15.64
C VAL A 309 22.27 4.59 -16.34
N ARG A 310 22.12 4.83 -17.64
CA ARG A 310 23.00 5.68 -18.43
C ARG A 310 23.07 7.10 -17.87
N VAL A 311 21.92 7.73 -17.59
CA VAL A 311 21.88 9.09 -17.06
C VAL A 311 22.46 9.17 -15.66
N LEU A 312 22.16 8.19 -14.77
CA LEU A 312 22.76 8.15 -13.44
C LEU A 312 24.28 8.04 -13.49
N VAL A 313 24.82 7.17 -14.36
CA VAL A 313 26.26 7.02 -14.55
C VAL A 313 26.87 8.34 -15.03
N ARG A 314 26.27 9.01 -16.02
CA ARG A 314 26.74 10.32 -16.49
C ARG A 314 26.80 11.36 -15.38
N CYS A 315 25.72 11.47 -14.60
CA CYS A 315 25.62 12.44 -13.52
C CYS A 315 26.62 12.14 -12.40
N ARG A 316 26.79 10.87 -12.01
CA ARG A 316 27.70 10.47 -10.91
C ARG A 316 29.19 10.49 -11.31
N VAL A 317 29.49 10.15 -12.55
CA VAL A 317 30.84 10.34 -13.12
C VAL A 317 31.17 11.81 -13.26
N GLY A 318 30.18 12.61 -13.61
CA GLY A 318 30.30 14.07 -13.69
C GLY A 318 31.05 14.54 -14.92
N ARG A 319 31.68 15.71 -14.82
CA ARG A 319 32.46 16.37 -15.87
C ARG A 319 33.89 16.57 -15.39
N THR A 320 34.77 17.11 -16.24
CA THR A 320 36.12 17.55 -15.87
C THR A 320 36.10 18.62 -14.76
N SER A 321 35.03 19.43 -14.70
CA SER A 321 34.80 20.41 -13.63
C SER A 321 34.35 19.79 -12.29
N GLY A 322 34.04 18.48 -12.28
CA GLY A 322 33.63 17.77 -11.06
C GLY A 322 32.21 17.18 -11.15
N VAL A 323 31.65 16.89 -9.99
CA VAL A 323 30.30 16.33 -9.76
C VAL A 323 29.56 17.18 -8.75
N SER A 324 28.23 17.20 -8.83
CA SER A 324 27.39 17.83 -7.81
C SER A 324 27.54 17.08 -6.48
N LEU A 325 28.24 17.69 -5.51
CA LEU A 325 28.46 17.08 -4.19
C LEU A 325 27.16 16.83 -3.42
N ALA A 326 26.15 17.69 -3.64
CA ALA A 326 24.83 17.55 -3.01
C ALA A 326 23.95 16.45 -3.66
N ALA A 327 24.19 16.12 -4.94
CA ALA A 327 23.46 15.06 -5.64
C ALA A 327 24.18 13.70 -5.53
N ALA A 328 25.50 13.69 -5.39
CA ALA A 328 26.30 12.46 -5.36
C ALA A 328 25.81 11.42 -4.34
N PRO A 329 25.47 11.76 -3.08
CA PRO A 329 24.92 10.79 -2.14
C PRO A 329 23.59 10.19 -2.58
N ILE A 330 22.74 10.96 -3.29
CA ILE A 330 21.45 10.50 -3.80
C ILE A 330 21.67 9.49 -4.95
N TYR A 331 22.64 9.76 -5.82
CA TYR A 331 23.02 8.81 -6.86
C TYR A 331 23.61 7.53 -6.26
N ASP A 332 24.46 7.67 -5.24
CA ASP A 332 25.04 6.53 -4.54
C ASP A 332 23.95 5.64 -3.89
N ASP A 333 22.92 6.24 -3.28
CA ASP A 333 21.74 5.52 -2.76
C ASP A 333 20.97 4.79 -3.86
N LEU A 334 20.79 5.42 -5.03
CA LEU A 334 20.14 4.78 -6.18
C LEU A 334 20.98 3.62 -6.74
N PHE A 335 22.31 3.73 -6.81
CA PHE A 335 23.19 2.63 -7.20
C PHE A 335 23.17 1.48 -6.19
N ASP A 336 23.01 1.78 -4.91
CA ASP A 336 22.86 0.75 -3.85
C ASP A 336 21.58 -0.09 -4.01
N LEU A 337 20.61 0.37 -4.78
CA LEU A 337 19.37 -0.36 -5.09
C LEU A 337 19.47 -1.18 -6.38
N PHE A 338 20.55 -1.10 -7.15
CA PHE A 338 20.66 -1.79 -8.44
C PHE A 338 20.48 -3.30 -8.30
N ASP A 339 19.69 -3.85 -9.20
CA ASP A 339 19.49 -5.28 -9.43
C ASP A 339 20.33 -5.80 -10.63
N GLU A 340 20.18 -7.06 -11.00
CA GLU A 340 20.94 -7.67 -12.11
C GLU A 340 20.66 -7.00 -13.48
N PRO A 341 19.43 -6.67 -13.89
CA PRO A 341 19.15 -5.89 -15.09
C PRO A 341 19.91 -4.57 -15.15
N GLN A 342 19.95 -3.83 -14.02
CA GLN A 342 20.64 -2.54 -13.93
C GLN A 342 22.17 -2.71 -13.96
N LEU A 343 22.70 -3.78 -13.37
CA LEU A 343 24.12 -4.10 -13.49
C LEU A 343 24.53 -4.38 -14.94
N ARG A 344 23.67 -5.05 -15.72
CA ARG A 344 23.90 -5.26 -17.15
C ARG A 344 23.86 -3.96 -17.93
N ALA A 345 22.86 -3.13 -17.67
CA ALA A 345 22.78 -1.79 -18.26
C ALA A 345 23.99 -0.92 -17.89
N PHE A 346 24.48 -1.01 -16.64
CA PHE A 346 25.71 -0.32 -16.22
C PHE A 346 26.91 -0.71 -17.07
N VAL A 347 27.14 -2.00 -17.30
CA VAL A 347 28.22 -2.47 -18.17
C VAL A 347 28.06 -1.97 -19.61
N GLN A 348 26.82 -1.93 -20.11
CA GLN A 348 26.50 -1.44 -21.45
C GLN A 348 26.76 0.06 -21.61
N THR A 349 26.83 0.85 -20.53
CA THR A 349 27.19 2.28 -20.62
C THR A 349 28.56 2.52 -21.24
N LEU A 350 29.45 1.52 -21.20
CA LEU A 350 30.76 1.56 -21.89
C LEU A 350 30.65 1.51 -23.43
N ALA A 351 29.46 1.23 -23.97
CA ALA A 351 29.17 1.39 -25.40
C ALA A 351 28.76 2.82 -25.76
N ALA A 352 28.36 3.63 -24.78
CA ALA A 352 27.82 4.96 -24.98
C ALA A 352 28.95 6.02 -25.08
N PRO A 353 29.09 6.71 -26.23
CA PRO A 353 30.16 7.72 -26.43
C PRO A 353 30.13 8.84 -25.41
N GLU A 354 28.94 9.25 -24.97
CA GLU A 354 28.73 10.29 -23.97
C GLU A 354 29.22 9.93 -22.56
N VAL A 355 29.41 8.65 -22.27
CA VAL A 355 30.04 8.14 -21.06
C VAL A 355 31.55 7.95 -21.29
N THR A 356 31.92 7.18 -22.33
CA THR A 356 33.30 6.79 -22.56
C THR A 356 34.21 7.96 -22.87
N SER A 357 33.74 9.00 -23.59
CA SER A 357 34.55 10.21 -23.83
C SER A 357 35.02 10.92 -22.56
N ARG A 358 34.27 10.80 -21.47
CA ARG A 358 34.60 11.39 -20.16
C ARG A 358 35.64 10.56 -19.40
N LEU A 359 35.71 9.24 -19.64
CA LEU A 359 36.61 8.33 -18.94
C LEU A 359 38.08 8.54 -19.30
N GLY A 360 38.38 9.33 -20.33
CA GLY A 360 39.73 9.82 -20.61
C GLY A 360 40.28 10.81 -19.59
N ASP A 361 39.38 11.51 -18.84
CA ASP A 361 39.74 12.36 -17.72
C ASP A 361 39.96 11.50 -16.46
N SER A 362 41.08 11.75 -15.76
CA SER A 362 41.46 10.94 -14.60
C SER A 362 40.46 11.04 -13.43
N GLY A 363 39.85 12.21 -13.24
CA GLY A 363 38.86 12.45 -12.19
C GLY A 363 37.55 11.70 -12.51
N CYS A 364 37.08 11.76 -13.77
CA CYS A 364 35.91 11.02 -14.22
C CYS A 364 36.13 9.50 -14.15
N ALA A 365 37.31 9.01 -14.61
CA ALA A 365 37.66 7.60 -14.54
C ALA A 365 37.72 7.09 -13.10
N SER A 366 38.31 7.87 -12.19
CA SER A 366 38.33 7.52 -10.75
C SER A 366 36.93 7.39 -10.16
N ARG A 367 36.00 8.31 -10.46
CA ARG A 367 34.62 8.24 -9.99
C ARG A 367 33.86 7.06 -10.60
N PHE A 368 34.12 6.72 -11.88
CA PHE A 368 33.56 5.54 -12.49
C PHE A 368 34.09 4.25 -11.83
N GLN A 369 35.37 4.17 -11.51
CA GLN A 369 35.93 3.02 -10.79
C GLN A 369 35.40 2.89 -9.38
N GLN A 370 35.10 4.00 -8.70
CA GLN A 370 34.38 3.99 -7.39
C GLN A 370 32.99 3.40 -7.52
N LEU A 371 32.25 3.71 -8.61
CA LEU A 371 30.97 3.06 -8.89
C LEU A 371 31.12 1.56 -9.13
N VAL A 372 32.12 1.15 -9.91
CA VAL A 372 32.40 -0.28 -10.12
C VAL A 372 32.67 -1.00 -8.80
N ALA A 373 33.50 -0.43 -7.93
CA ALA A 373 33.79 -1.00 -6.62
C ALA A 373 32.52 -1.10 -5.73
N ARG A 374 31.61 -0.12 -5.81
CA ARG A 374 30.32 -0.13 -5.11
C ARG A 374 29.39 -1.23 -5.64
N LEU A 375 29.39 -1.47 -6.95
CA LEU A 375 28.49 -2.43 -7.59
C LEU A 375 29.02 -3.88 -7.58
N GLN A 376 30.33 -4.09 -7.44
CA GLN A 376 30.93 -5.44 -7.38
C GLN A 376 30.27 -6.39 -6.38
N PRO A 377 29.96 -5.98 -5.11
CA PRO A 377 29.32 -6.87 -4.15
C PRO A 377 27.91 -7.33 -4.54
N LYS A 378 27.27 -6.64 -5.48
CA LYS A 378 25.90 -6.95 -5.95
C LYS A 378 25.89 -7.99 -7.08
N ALA A 379 27.02 -8.26 -7.68
CA ALA A 379 27.13 -9.24 -8.75
C ALA A 379 27.04 -10.67 -8.21
N VAL A 380 25.92 -11.34 -8.45
CA VAL A 380 25.67 -12.71 -7.95
C VAL A 380 26.35 -13.76 -8.85
N GLY A 381 26.42 -13.53 -10.16
CA GLY A 381 26.96 -14.47 -11.14
C GLY A 381 28.46 -14.29 -11.37
N GLN A 382 29.22 -15.39 -11.50
CA GLN A 382 30.66 -15.35 -11.83
C GLN A 382 30.99 -14.57 -13.12
N GLY A 383 30.08 -14.59 -14.10
CA GLY A 383 30.22 -13.82 -15.34
C GLY A 383 30.27 -12.33 -15.08
N MET A 384 29.29 -11.80 -14.38
CA MET A 384 29.19 -10.37 -14.01
C MET A 384 30.38 -9.97 -13.13
N GLN A 385 30.76 -10.79 -12.15
CA GLN A 385 31.93 -10.53 -11.30
C GLN A 385 33.21 -10.37 -12.11
N ARG A 386 33.45 -11.24 -13.13
CA ARG A 386 34.60 -11.15 -14.02
C ARG A 386 34.56 -9.87 -14.86
N VAL A 387 33.40 -9.51 -15.40
CA VAL A 387 33.23 -8.28 -16.19
C VAL A 387 33.56 -7.05 -15.33
N LEU A 388 32.96 -6.94 -14.14
CA LEU A 388 33.24 -5.83 -13.24
C LEU A 388 34.69 -5.78 -12.75
N ALA A 389 35.32 -6.94 -12.50
CA ALA A 389 36.72 -7.01 -12.14
C ALA A 389 37.65 -6.53 -13.29
N GLN A 390 37.32 -6.83 -14.53
CA GLN A 390 38.07 -6.32 -15.69
C GLN A 390 37.93 -4.80 -15.82
N ILE A 391 36.72 -4.25 -15.60
CA ILE A 391 36.50 -2.80 -15.61
C ILE A 391 37.29 -2.14 -14.48
N ALA A 392 37.27 -2.70 -13.27
CA ALA A 392 37.98 -2.15 -12.10
C ALA A 392 39.51 -2.11 -12.31
N GLY A 393 40.08 -3.10 -13.01
CA GLY A 393 41.52 -3.17 -13.29
C GLY A 393 41.97 -2.34 -14.50
N ALA A 394 41.05 -1.71 -15.24
CA ALA A 394 41.41 -0.96 -16.45
C ALA A 394 41.92 0.45 -16.12
N THR A 395 42.95 0.92 -16.81
CA THR A 395 43.40 2.31 -16.76
C THR A 395 42.38 3.26 -17.43
N PRO A 396 42.40 4.57 -17.17
CA PRO A 396 41.53 5.54 -17.85
C PRO A 396 41.59 5.40 -19.39
N GLN A 397 42.75 5.24 -19.97
CA GLN A 397 42.92 5.07 -21.40
C GLN A 397 42.31 3.74 -21.90
N GLN A 398 42.41 2.67 -21.11
CA GLN A 398 41.79 1.39 -21.44
C GLN A 398 40.26 1.46 -21.32
N LEU A 399 39.72 2.18 -20.37
CA LEU A 399 38.28 2.33 -20.20
C LEU A 399 37.60 2.97 -21.42
N THR A 400 38.23 3.96 -22.07
CA THR A 400 37.68 4.61 -23.26
C THR A 400 37.57 3.66 -24.46
N GLY A 401 38.42 2.62 -24.54
CA GLY A 401 38.43 1.63 -25.62
C GLY A 401 37.91 0.25 -25.23
N LEU A 402 37.55 0.03 -23.97
CA LEU A 402 37.26 -1.30 -23.41
C LEU A 402 36.09 -1.99 -24.13
N TRP A 403 35.06 -1.23 -24.51
CA TRP A 403 33.95 -1.78 -25.30
C TRP A 403 34.36 -2.29 -26.67
N ASN A 404 35.48 -1.83 -27.25
CA ASN A 404 35.96 -2.29 -28.53
C ASN A 404 36.90 -3.53 -28.42
N ASP A 405 37.29 -3.90 -27.18
CA ASP A 405 38.09 -5.10 -26.94
C ASP A 405 37.26 -6.37 -27.20
N THR A 406 37.77 -7.25 -28.06
CA THR A 406 37.10 -8.49 -28.48
C THR A 406 36.88 -9.47 -27.32
N ARG A 407 37.81 -9.51 -26.34
CA ARG A 407 37.68 -10.38 -25.16
C ARG A 407 36.61 -9.86 -24.23
N PHE A 408 36.59 -8.54 -24.01
CA PHE A 408 35.56 -7.90 -23.19
C PHE A 408 34.15 -8.09 -23.78
N LYS A 409 33.98 -7.88 -25.10
CA LYS A 409 32.72 -8.14 -25.79
C LYS A 409 32.21 -9.58 -25.61
N ARG A 410 33.13 -10.57 -25.70
CA ARG A 410 32.77 -11.98 -25.48
C ARG A 410 32.31 -12.24 -24.03
N LEU A 411 32.99 -11.63 -23.06
CA LEU A 411 32.58 -11.75 -21.66
C LEU A 411 31.18 -11.12 -21.40
N VAL A 412 30.92 -9.96 -21.97
CA VAL A 412 29.61 -9.29 -21.85
C VAL A 412 28.52 -10.10 -22.57
N ALA A 413 28.79 -10.62 -23.77
CA ALA A 413 27.84 -11.46 -24.51
C ALA A 413 27.49 -12.76 -23.77
N ALA A 414 28.39 -13.27 -22.93
CA ALA A 414 28.12 -14.45 -22.10
C ALA A 414 27.30 -14.18 -20.84
N LEU A 415 26.90 -12.92 -20.59
CA LEU A 415 25.96 -12.54 -19.50
C LEU A 415 24.50 -12.78 -19.91
N ASN A 416 24.22 -12.92 -21.18
CA ASN A 416 22.90 -13.23 -21.73
C ASN A 416 22.75 -14.76 -21.82
#